data_b267fe55800ac9a3355f4ae87866a9ae
#
_entry.id   b267fe55800ac9a3355f4ae87866a9ae
#
_cell.length_a   1.000
_cell.length_b   1.000
_cell.length_c   1.000
_cell.angle_alpha   90.00
_cell.angle_beta   90.00
_cell.angle_gamma   90.00
#
_symmetry.space_group_name_H-M   'P 1'
#
loop_
_entity.id
_entity.type
_entity.pdbx_description
1 polymer ?
#
loop_
_entity_poly.entity_id
_entity_poly.type
_entity_poly.pdbx_seq_one_letter_code
_entity_poly.pdbx_strand_id
1 'polypeptide(L)'
;LIIFHDRNIDSIDIQQTTYDNLKNITIANGEKIPTLDQYLECAKTLKNTKLIFELKSHSTPERDREAAKYSVDMINEKGLTKQTEYITFSLEAAKELHRLSPETPVYYLNGDLSPKELKELGLTGLDYHYGVMRKNPHWFKEAKDLGLKINIWTVNDSDMMKEMIDAGADFITTDEPELL
;
A
#
# COMPACT_ATOMS: atom_id res chain seq x y z
N LEU A 1 6.28 1.73 -15.01
CA LEU A 1 6.32 1.91 -13.55
C LEU A 1 7.67 1.46 -13.00
N ILE A 2 8.15 2.13 -11.97
CA ILE A 2 9.34 1.80 -11.19
C ILE A 2 8.97 1.55 -9.74
N ILE A 3 9.84 0.89 -8.98
CA ILE A 3 9.66 0.63 -7.55
C ILE A 3 10.63 1.50 -6.77
N PHE A 4 10.08 2.45 -6.03
CA PHE A 4 10.82 3.31 -5.13
C PHE A 4 9.88 3.88 -4.06
N HIS A 5 10.35 4.01 -2.82
CA HIS A 5 9.50 4.46 -1.72
C HIS A 5 9.23 5.96 -1.77
N ASP A 6 10.28 6.77 -1.94
CA ASP A 6 10.18 8.21 -1.81
C ASP A 6 9.77 8.89 -3.13
N ARG A 7 9.20 10.07 -3.02
CA ARG A 7 8.84 10.89 -4.17
C ARG A 7 10.08 11.34 -4.96
N ASN A 8 11.16 11.59 -4.25
CA ASN A 8 12.40 12.10 -4.84
C ASN A 8 13.55 11.11 -4.63
N ILE A 9 14.46 11.09 -5.58
CA ILE A 9 15.80 10.51 -5.45
C ILE A 9 16.77 11.65 -5.51
N ASP A 10 17.44 11.95 -4.38
CA ASP A 10 18.19 13.18 -4.18
C ASP A 10 17.32 14.41 -4.50
N SER A 11 17.67 15.21 -5.51
CA SER A 11 16.90 16.38 -5.97
C SER A 11 15.95 16.09 -7.14
N ILE A 12 15.83 14.83 -7.59
CA ILE A 12 15.07 14.44 -8.79
C ILE A 12 13.66 14.01 -8.37
N ASP A 13 12.63 14.74 -8.80
CA ASP A 13 11.23 14.31 -8.66
C ASP A 13 10.95 13.19 -9.67
N ILE A 14 10.66 11.99 -9.16
CA ILE A 14 10.42 10.78 -9.95
C ILE A 14 9.24 10.97 -10.91
N GLN A 15 8.18 11.63 -10.47
CA GLN A 15 6.98 11.81 -11.29
C GLN A 15 7.14 12.82 -12.42
N GLN A 16 8.18 13.68 -12.34
CA GLN A 16 8.52 14.68 -13.37
C GLN A 16 9.67 14.22 -14.27
N THR A 17 10.14 12.98 -14.11
CA THR A 17 11.35 12.49 -14.78
C THR A 17 11.02 11.24 -15.60
N THR A 18 11.61 11.13 -16.80
CA THR A 18 11.43 9.96 -17.65
C THR A 18 12.21 8.76 -17.11
N TYR A 19 11.76 7.56 -17.43
CA TYR A 19 12.47 6.33 -17.05
C TYR A 19 13.90 6.30 -17.58
N ASP A 20 14.14 6.81 -18.80
CA ASP A 20 15.50 6.88 -19.38
C ASP A 20 16.49 7.67 -18.52
N ASN A 21 16.02 8.68 -17.83
CA ASN A 21 16.84 9.45 -16.88
C ASN A 21 17.00 8.72 -15.54
N LEU A 22 15.99 7.96 -15.11
CA LEU A 22 15.99 7.26 -13.82
C LEU A 22 16.77 5.93 -13.85
N LYS A 23 16.74 5.19 -14.96
CA LYS A 23 17.29 3.82 -15.05
C LYS A 23 18.79 3.71 -14.75
N ASN A 24 19.54 4.81 -14.87
CA ASN A 24 20.98 4.84 -14.62
C ASN A 24 21.35 5.32 -13.21
N ILE A 25 20.38 5.79 -12.43
CA ILE A 25 20.62 6.24 -11.05
C ILE A 25 20.96 5.02 -10.20
N THR A 26 22.01 5.17 -9.39
CA THR A 26 22.39 4.18 -8.38
C THR A 26 21.85 4.65 -7.04
N ILE A 27 21.07 3.82 -6.37
CA ILE A 27 20.50 4.11 -5.05
C ILE A 27 21.50 3.78 -3.93
N ALA A 28 21.18 4.17 -2.69
CA ALA A 28 22.11 4.12 -1.56
C ALA A 28 22.75 2.74 -1.29
N ASN A 29 22.06 1.65 -1.65
CA ASN A 29 22.58 0.28 -1.52
C ASN A 29 23.48 -0.17 -2.69
N GLY A 30 23.75 0.70 -3.66
CA GLY A 30 24.58 0.38 -4.84
C GLY A 30 23.83 -0.22 -6.02
N GLU A 31 22.52 -0.46 -5.89
CA GLU A 31 21.68 -1.05 -6.94
C GLU A 31 21.04 0.01 -7.83
N LYS A 32 20.44 -0.45 -8.94
CA LYS A 32 19.60 0.39 -9.81
C LYS A 32 18.15 0.33 -9.35
N ILE A 33 17.38 1.40 -9.69
CA ILE A 33 15.94 1.41 -9.42
C ILE A 33 15.28 0.31 -10.27
N PRO A 34 14.61 -0.68 -9.64
CA PRO A 34 13.94 -1.73 -10.40
C PRO A 34 12.66 -1.21 -11.06
N THR A 35 12.34 -1.77 -12.21
CA THR A 35 11.00 -1.64 -12.78
C THR A 35 10.01 -2.52 -12.01
N LEU A 36 8.71 -2.23 -12.15
CA LEU A 36 7.67 -3.10 -11.62
C LEU A 36 7.79 -4.52 -12.17
N ASP A 37 8.07 -4.67 -13.48
CA ASP A 37 8.27 -5.98 -14.11
C ASP A 37 9.37 -6.81 -13.43
N GLN A 38 10.54 -6.20 -13.22
CA GLN A 38 11.68 -6.86 -12.55
C GLN A 38 11.34 -7.26 -11.11
N TYR A 39 10.64 -6.39 -10.38
CA TYR A 39 10.24 -6.66 -9.00
C TYR A 39 9.23 -7.82 -8.92
N LEU A 40 8.24 -7.84 -9.81
CA LEU A 40 7.24 -8.90 -9.86
C LEU A 40 7.84 -10.26 -10.27
N GLU A 41 8.87 -10.28 -11.14
CA GLU A 41 9.60 -11.53 -11.43
C GLU A 41 10.30 -12.09 -10.17
N CYS A 42 10.87 -11.24 -9.35
CA CYS A 42 11.41 -11.64 -8.07
C CYS A 42 10.32 -12.16 -7.12
N ALA A 43 9.18 -11.46 -7.04
CA ALA A 43 8.05 -11.82 -6.17
C ALA A 43 7.48 -13.21 -6.47
N LYS A 44 7.54 -13.69 -7.72
CA LYS A 44 7.13 -15.07 -8.09
C LYS A 44 7.88 -16.16 -7.33
N THR A 45 9.06 -15.89 -6.86
CA THR A 45 9.87 -16.85 -6.09
C THR A 45 9.42 -16.98 -4.64
N LEU A 46 8.64 -16.03 -4.13
CA LEU A 46 8.25 -15.91 -2.71
C LEU A 46 6.85 -16.49 -2.49
N LYS A 47 6.73 -17.82 -2.56
CA LYS A 47 5.43 -18.52 -2.57
C LYS A 47 4.61 -18.40 -1.29
N ASN A 48 5.23 -18.13 -0.15
CA ASN A 48 4.59 -18.06 1.16
C ASN A 48 4.48 -16.63 1.72
N THR A 49 4.79 -15.63 0.91
CA THR A 49 4.77 -14.22 1.29
C THR A 49 3.74 -13.48 0.46
N LYS A 50 2.91 -12.68 1.10
CA LYS A 50 2.02 -11.76 0.41
C LYS A 50 2.80 -10.55 -0.11
N LEU A 51 2.39 -10.07 -1.27
CA LEU A 51 2.88 -8.83 -1.85
C LEU A 51 1.92 -7.70 -1.45
N ILE A 52 2.36 -6.83 -0.55
CA ILE A 52 1.64 -5.61 -0.21
C ILE A 52 2.14 -4.50 -1.14
N PHE A 53 1.34 -4.23 -2.17
CA PHE A 53 1.71 -3.32 -3.24
C PHE A 53 1.17 -1.91 -2.96
N GLU A 54 2.07 -0.99 -2.63
CA GLU A 54 1.70 0.42 -2.49
C GLU A 54 1.73 1.13 -3.84
N LEU A 55 0.56 1.60 -4.28
CA LEU A 55 0.48 2.54 -5.39
C LEU A 55 0.54 3.97 -4.85
N LYS A 56 1.68 4.63 -5.09
CA LYS A 56 1.89 6.01 -4.67
C LYS A 56 0.93 6.96 -5.41
N SER A 57 0.48 8.01 -4.72
CA SER A 57 -0.35 9.05 -5.32
C SER A 57 0.39 9.80 -6.42
N HIS A 58 -0.28 10.06 -7.52
CA HIS A 58 0.25 10.82 -8.65
C HIS A 58 -0.29 12.26 -8.65
N SER A 59 0.23 13.07 -9.57
CA SER A 59 -0.08 14.51 -9.65
C SER A 59 -1.50 14.80 -10.10
N THR A 60 -2.18 13.86 -10.76
CA THR A 60 -3.58 14.01 -11.20
C THR A 60 -4.35 12.71 -11.03
N PRO A 61 -5.70 12.80 -10.89
CA PRO A 61 -6.58 11.62 -10.82
C PRO A 61 -6.48 10.71 -12.05
N GLU A 62 -6.24 11.27 -13.23
CA GLU A 62 -6.06 10.52 -14.49
C GLU A 62 -4.81 9.63 -14.41
N ARG A 63 -3.71 10.20 -13.88
CA ARG A 63 -2.44 9.45 -13.68
C ARG A 63 -2.60 8.37 -12.62
N ASP A 64 -3.36 8.60 -11.57
CA ASP A 64 -3.68 7.57 -10.58
C ASP A 64 -4.41 6.40 -11.21
N ARG A 65 -5.44 6.66 -12.02
CA ARG A 65 -6.20 5.62 -12.74
C ARG A 65 -5.35 4.87 -13.75
N GLU A 66 -4.52 5.58 -14.51
CA GLU A 66 -3.59 4.96 -15.47
C GLU A 66 -2.59 4.05 -14.75
N ALA A 67 -1.97 4.51 -13.68
CA ALA A 67 -1.02 3.74 -12.89
C ALA A 67 -1.68 2.52 -12.22
N ALA A 68 -2.90 2.66 -11.71
CA ALA A 68 -3.69 1.55 -11.19
C ALA A 68 -3.93 0.49 -12.26
N LYS A 69 -4.34 0.90 -13.46
CA LYS A 69 -4.55 -0.02 -14.57
C LYS A 69 -3.27 -0.78 -14.96
N TYR A 70 -2.15 -0.08 -15.14
CA TYR A 70 -0.88 -0.73 -15.46
C TYR A 70 -0.42 -1.71 -14.37
N SER A 71 -0.65 -1.36 -13.10
CA SER A 71 -0.29 -2.23 -11.98
C SER A 71 -1.13 -3.52 -11.99
N VAL A 72 -2.45 -3.38 -12.12
CA VAL A 72 -3.37 -4.54 -12.15
C VAL A 72 -3.07 -5.44 -13.35
N ASP A 73 -2.92 -4.86 -14.54
CA ASP A 73 -2.64 -5.62 -15.75
C ASP A 73 -1.34 -6.43 -15.61
N MET A 74 -0.26 -5.81 -15.12
CA MET A 74 1.03 -6.46 -14.96
C MET A 74 1.02 -7.55 -13.88
N ILE A 75 0.37 -7.29 -12.74
CA ILE A 75 0.22 -8.28 -11.66
C ILE A 75 -0.59 -9.49 -12.13
N ASN A 76 -1.66 -9.25 -12.90
CA ASN A 76 -2.46 -10.32 -13.53
C ASN A 76 -1.64 -11.12 -14.54
N GLU A 77 -0.90 -10.47 -15.43
CA GLU A 77 -0.02 -11.11 -16.42
C GLU A 77 1.02 -12.01 -15.75
N LYS A 78 1.58 -11.56 -14.62
CA LYS A 78 2.55 -12.34 -13.84
C LYS A 78 1.91 -13.47 -13.01
N GLY A 79 0.58 -13.55 -12.93
CA GLY A 79 -0.15 -14.56 -12.14
C GLY A 79 -0.06 -14.35 -10.63
N LEU A 80 0.17 -13.11 -10.18
CA LEU A 80 0.39 -12.76 -8.77
C LEU A 80 -0.85 -12.19 -8.08
N THR A 81 -2.00 -12.10 -8.75
CA THR A 81 -3.23 -11.49 -8.21
C THR A 81 -3.63 -12.04 -6.85
N LYS A 82 -3.60 -13.38 -6.66
CA LYS A 82 -3.97 -14.02 -5.39
C LYS A 82 -2.97 -13.79 -4.25
N GLN A 83 -1.75 -13.40 -4.60
CA GLN A 83 -0.67 -13.14 -3.64
C GLN A 83 -0.60 -11.65 -3.28
N THR A 84 -1.29 -10.78 -4.04
CA THR A 84 -1.21 -9.32 -3.91
C THR A 84 -2.37 -8.76 -3.10
N GLU A 85 -2.06 -7.73 -2.30
CA GLU A 85 -3.00 -6.80 -1.69
C GLU A 85 -2.52 -5.38 -2.01
N TYR A 86 -3.45 -4.45 -2.22
CA TYR A 86 -3.12 -3.06 -2.59
C TYR A 86 -3.29 -2.13 -1.42
N ILE A 87 -2.36 -1.18 -1.30
CA ILE A 87 -2.46 -0.04 -0.38
C ILE A 87 -2.20 1.26 -1.13
N THR A 88 -2.85 2.36 -0.77
CA THR A 88 -2.65 3.66 -1.42
C THR A 88 -3.18 4.81 -0.58
N PHE A 89 -2.51 5.98 -0.67
CA PHE A 89 -3.00 7.26 -0.14
C PHE A 89 -3.99 7.97 -1.08
N SER A 90 -4.05 7.59 -2.35
CA SER A 90 -4.98 8.18 -3.31
C SER A 90 -6.34 7.50 -3.29
N LEU A 91 -7.39 8.25 -3.00
CA LEU A 91 -8.75 7.73 -3.06
C LEU A 91 -9.17 7.34 -4.50
N GLU A 92 -8.70 8.07 -5.50
CA GLU A 92 -8.94 7.72 -6.90
C GLU A 92 -8.25 6.42 -7.30
N ALA A 93 -6.99 6.24 -6.88
CA ALA A 93 -6.29 4.98 -7.09
C ALA A 93 -7.00 3.81 -6.37
N ALA A 94 -7.42 3.99 -5.11
CA ALA A 94 -8.13 2.96 -4.35
C ALA A 94 -9.42 2.51 -5.06
N LYS A 95 -10.23 3.45 -5.51
CA LYS A 95 -11.47 3.17 -6.26
C LYS A 95 -11.18 2.44 -7.57
N GLU A 96 -10.16 2.87 -8.30
CA GLU A 96 -9.82 2.27 -9.59
C GLU A 96 -9.23 0.87 -9.43
N LEU A 97 -8.36 0.64 -8.44
CA LEU A 97 -7.83 -0.68 -8.10
C LEU A 97 -8.97 -1.65 -7.75
N HIS A 98 -9.89 -1.24 -6.88
CA HIS A 98 -11.07 -2.04 -6.54
C HIS A 98 -11.96 -2.32 -7.75
N ARG A 99 -12.20 -1.33 -8.60
CA ARG A 99 -13.00 -1.49 -9.84
C ARG A 99 -12.38 -2.49 -10.82
N LEU A 100 -11.04 -2.46 -10.98
CA LEU A 100 -10.31 -3.29 -11.94
C LEU A 100 -10.06 -4.71 -11.43
N SER A 101 -9.92 -4.87 -10.11
CA SER A 101 -9.64 -6.15 -9.46
C SER A 101 -10.47 -6.31 -8.17
N PRO A 102 -11.80 -6.51 -8.27
CA PRO A 102 -12.71 -6.49 -7.13
C PRO A 102 -12.44 -7.59 -6.09
N GLU A 103 -11.79 -8.68 -6.50
CA GLU A 103 -11.43 -9.77 -5.60
C GLU A 103 -10.08 -9.56 -4.88
N THR A 104 -9.30 -8.55 -5.29
CA THR A 104 -8.01 -8.24 -4.64
C THR A 104 -8.23 -7.23 -3.53
N PRO A 105 -7.75 -7.50 -2.30
CA PRO A 105 -7.89 -6.57 -1.20
C PRO A 105 -7.27 -5.21 -1.50
N VAL A 106 -8.01 -4.14 -1.17
CA VAL A 106 -7.56 -2.74 -1.28
C VAL A 106 -7.77 -2.05 0.05
N TYR A 107 -6.70 -1.44 0.58
CA TYR A 107 -6.71 -0.66 1.82
C TYR A 107 -6.35 0.79 1.56
N TYR A 108 -7.01 1.69 2.27
CA TYR A 108 -6.78 3.12 2.16
C TYR A 108 -5.89 3.62 3.29
N LEU A 109 -4.93 4.50 2.96
CA LEU A 109 -3.85 4.90 3.87
C LEU A 109 -4.04 6.27 4.53
N ASN A 110 -4.81 7.19 3.91
CA ASN A 110 -4.75 8.62 4.24
C ASN A 110 -5.35 8.99 5.62
N GLY A 111 -6.24 8.16 6.17
CA GLY A 111 -6.76 8.35 7.53
C GLY A 111 -7.84 9.42 7.68
N ASP A 112 -8.39 9.93 6.60
CA ASP A 112 -9.41 11.00 6.54
C ASP A 112 -10.84 10.47 6.31
N LEU A 113 -11.01 9.16 6.09
CA LEU A 113 -12.31 8.50 5.94
C LEU A 113 -12.59 7.56 7.12
N SER A 114 -13.82 7.56 7.58
CA SER A 114 -14.32 6.63 8.60
C SER A 114 -14.43 5.20 8.05
N PRO A 115 -14.46 4.16 8.90
CA PRO A 115 -14.72 2.79 8.47
C PRO A 115 -16.02 2.64 7.67
N LYS A 116 -17.07 3.38 8.02
CA LYS A 116 -18.33 3.37 7.29
C LYS A 116 -18.15 3.86 5.85
N GLU A 117 -17.46 4.97 5.64
CA GLU A 117 -17.18 5.51 4.31
C GLU A 117 -16.34 4.54 3.47
N LEU A 118 -15.33 3.89 4.07
CA LEU A 118 -14.54 2.86 3.38
C LEU A 118 -15.40 1.66 2.95
N LYS A 119 -16.35 1.25 3.82
CA LYS A 119 -17.29 0.17 3.51
C LYS A 119 -18.21 0.54 2.35
N GLU A 120 -18.73 1.77 2.32
CA GLU A 120 -19.58 2.29 1.25
C GLU A 120 -18.84 2.33 -0.10
N LEU A 121 -17.53 2.53 -0.08
CA LEU A 121 -16.65 2.49 -1.26
C LEU A 121 -16.28 1.07 -1.70
N GLY A 122 -16.66 0.04 -0.94
CA GLY A 122 -16.34 -1.37 -1.22
C GLY A 122 -14.89 -1.76 -0.91
N LEU A 123 -14.13 -0.91 -0.19
CA LEU A 123 -12.75 -1.21 0.16
C LEU A 123 -12.69 -2.30 1.23
N THR A 124 -11.57 -3.02 1.27
CA THR A 124 -11.36 -4.16 2.18
C THR A 124 -11.13 -3.72 3.61
N GLY A 125 -10.52 -2.55 3.79
CA GLY A 125 -10.21 -2.04 5.12
C GLY A 125 -9.43 -0.74 5.10
N LEU A 126 -8.96 -0.42 6.29
CA LEU A 126 -8.10 0.73 6.56
C LEU A 126 -6.67 0.25 6.84
N ASP A 127 -5.72 1.05 6.37
CA ASP A 127 -4.31 0.93 6.68
C ASP A 127 -3.83 2.29 7.18
N TYR A 128 -4.05 2.57 8.47
CA TYR A 128 -3.92 3.92 9.00
C TYR A 128 -2.75 4.08 9.95
N HIS A 129 -2.18 5.28 9.95
CA HIS A 129 -1.18 5.67 10.94
C HIS A 129 -1.75 5.53 12.36
N TYR A 130 -0.98 4.97 13.30
CA TYR A 130 -1.42 4.74 14.69
C TYR A 130 -1.97 6.00 15.36
N GLY A 131 -1.43 7.19 15.02
CA GLY A 131 -1.92 8.47 15.55
C GLY A 131 -3.35 8.82 15.11
N VAL A 132 -3.80 8.35 13.94
CA VAL A 132 -5.19 8.50 13.48
C VAL A 132 -6.10 7.62 14.33
N MET A 133 -5.70 6.39 14.56
CA MET A 133 -6.50 5.43 15.33
C MET A 133 -6.57 5.79 16.81
N ARG A 134 -5.50 6.33 17.40
CA ARG A 134 -5.53 6.88 18.78
C ARG A 134 -6.48 8.07 18.93
N LYS A 135 -6.64 8.89 17.87
CA LYS A 135 -7.62 10.00 17.87
C LYS A 135 -9.05 9.49 17.68
N ASN A 136 -9.22 8.33 17.07
CA ASN A 136 -10.51 7.72 16.73
C ASN A 136 -10.61 6.28 17.26
N PRO A 137 -10.49 6.04 18.58
CA PRO A 137 -10.39 4.68 19.12
C PRO A 137 -11.65 3.83 18.85
N HIS A 138 -12.80 4.47 18.64
CA HIS A 138 -14.03 3.79 18.25
C HIS A 138 -14.00 3.16 16.86
N TRP A 139 -13.09 3.58 15.98
CA TRP A 139 -12.93 3.03 14.62
C TRP A 139 -12.46 1.57 14.63
N PHE A 140 -11.76 1.11 15.65
CA PHE A 140 -11.43 -0.32 15.78
C PHE A 140 -12.69 -1.18 15.84
N LYS A 141 -13.62 -0.80 16.72
CA LYS A 141 -14.89 -1.51 16.85
C LYS A 141 -15.76 -1.36 15.60
N GLU A 142 -15.89 -0.14 15.08
CA GLU A 142 -16.69 0.16 13.89
C GLU A 142 -16.20 -0.64 12.67
N ALA A 143 -14.90 -0.68 12.41
CA ALA A 143 -14.32 -1.44 11.31
C ALA A 143 -14.63 -2.94 11.45
N LYS A 144 -14.46 -3.49 12.65
CA LYS A 144 -14.79 -4.89 12.93
C LYS A 144 -16.27 -5.21 12.73
N ASP A 145 -17.16 -4.37 13.23
CA ASP A 145 -18.61 -4.54 13.08
C ASP A 145 -19.03 -4.54 11.59
N LEU A 146 -18.31 -3.77 10.75
CA LEU A 146 -18.51 -3.69 9.30
C LEU A 146 -17.78 -4.79 8.52
N GLY A 147 -16.98 -5.62 9.19
CA GLY A 147 -16.19 -6.69 8.55
C GLY A 147 -14.99 -6.16 7.76
N LEU A 148 -14.50 -4.97 8.08
CA LEU A 148 -13.28 -4.39 7.50
C LEU A 148 -12.04 -4.90 8.24
N LYS A 149 -10.94 -4.99 7.52
CA LYS A 149 -9.62 -5.27 8.07
C LYS A 149 -8.92 -3.99 8.51
N ILE A 150 -8.07 -4.13 9.52
CA ILE A 150 -7.33 -3.02 10.14
C ILE A 150 -5.84 -3.33 10.09
N ASN A 151 -5.08 -2.55 9.33
CA ASN A 151 -3.62 -2.48 9.42
C ASN A 151 -3.19 -1.14 10.05
N ILE A 152 -2.12 -1.17 10.82
CA ILE A 152 -1.59 0.04 11.51
C ILE A 152 -0.11 0.21 11.17
N TRP A 153 0.28 1.43 10.79
CA TRP A 153 1.65 1.79 10.42
C TRP A 153 2.14 3.08 11.08
N THR A 154 3.43 3.38 11.13
CA THR A 154 4.51 2.41 11.26
C THR A 154 4.77 2.26 12.75
N VAL A 155 4.74 1.06 13.27
CA VAL A 155 4.83 0.80 14.71
C VAL A 155 6.12 0.02 14.98
N ASN A 156 7.13 0.70 15.58
CA ASN A 156 8.46 0.16 15.84
C ASN A 156 8.76 0.04 17.35
N ASP A 157 7.72 0.04 18.18
CA ASP A 157 7.81 -0.07 19.63
C ASP A 157 6.91 -1.20 20.13
N SER A 158 7.42 -2.10 20.95
CA SER A 158 6.71 -3.31 21.37
C SER A 158 5.46 -3.03 22.21
N ASP A 159 5.49 -2.00 23.07
CA ASP A 159 4.32 -1.64 23.88
C ASP A 159 3.21 -1.06 22.99
N MET A 160 3.59 -0.27 22.00
CA MET A 160 2.65 0.26 21.01
C MET A 160 2.11 -0.85 20.08
N MET A 161 2.94 -1.81 19.66
CA MET A 161 2.47 -2.99 18.91
C MET A 161 1.40 -3.72 19.71
N LYS A 162 1.67 -4.00 20.99
CA LYS A 162 0.72 -4.65 21.88
C LYS A 162 -0.56 -3.83 22.03
N GLU A 163 -0.46 -2.51 22.24
CA GLU A 163 -1.63 -1.60 22.31
C GLU A 163 -2.52 -1.73 21.07
N MET A 164 -1.93 -1.69 19.86
CA MET A 164 -2.69 -1.76 18.62
C MET A 164 -3.33 -3.14 18.41
N ILE A 165 -2.62 -4.23 18.77
CA ILE A 165 -3.14 -5.59 18.70
C ILE A 165 -4.30 -5.79 19.68
N ASP A 166 -4.13 -5.35 20.93
CA ASP A 166 -5.16 -5.44 21.97
C ASP A 166 -6.42 -4.60 21.61
N ALA A 167 -6.23 -3.47 20.91
CA ALA A 167 -7.33 -2.66 20.37
C ALA A 167 -8.03 -3.34 19.20
N GLY A 168 -7.37 -4.27 18.52
CA GLY A 168 -7.95 -5.11 17.48
C GLY A 168 -7.41 -4.93 16.07
N ALA A 169 -6.18 -4.46 15.90
CA ALA A 169 -5.51 -4.51 14.61
C ALA A 169 -5.40 -5.95 14.11
N ASP A 170 -5.65 -6.16 12.81
CA ASP A 170 -5.43 -7.44 12.13
C ASP A 170 -3.96 -7.59 11.69
N PHE A 171 -3.31 -6.45 11.38
CA PHE A 171 -1.92 -6.38 10.89
C PHE A 171 -1.21 -5.18 11.50
N ILE A 172 0.11 -5.32 11.64
CA ILE A 172 1.03 -4.24 12.04
C ILE A 172 2.11 -4.10 10.96
N THR A 173 2.28 -2.88 10.45
CA THR A 173 3.43 -2.54 9.61
C THR A 173 4.54 -2.00 10.49
N THR A 174 5.71 -2.64 10.42
CA THR A 174 6.87 -2.33 11.26
C THR A 174 8.17 -2.54 10.51
N ASP A 175 9.21 -1.79 10.88
CA ASP A 175 10.61 -2.02 10.46
C ASP A 175 11.31 -3.03 11.39
N GLU A 176 10.69 -3.39 12.54
CA GLU A 176 11.24 -4.21 13.60
C GLU A 176 10.37 -5.46 13.84
N PRO A 177 10.25 -6.37 12.85
CA PRO A 177 9.33 -7.52 12.95
C PRO A 177 9.67 -8.51 14.07
N GLU A 178 10.90 -8.51 14.56
CA GLU A 178 11.38 -9.34 15.68
C GLU A 178 10.85 -8.86 17.04
N LEU A 179 10.23 -7.69 17.13
CA LEU A 179 9.61 -7.18 18.37
C LEU A 179 8.18 -7.69 18.58
N LEU A 180 7.60 -8.39 17.60
CA LEU A 180 6.25 -8.96 17.66
C LEU A 180 6.18 -10.28 18.42
#